data_aeb447291d2116bee0d2121ad37e3e49
#
_entry.id   aeb447291d2116bee0d2121ad37e3e49
#
_cell.length_a   1.000
_cell.length_b   1.000
_cell.length_c   1.000
_cell.angle_alpha   90.00
_cell.angle_beta   90.00
_cell.angle_gamma   90.00
#
_symmetry.space_group_name_H-M   'P 1'
#
loop_
_entity.id
_entity.type
_entity.pdbx_description
1 polymer ?
#
loop_
_entity_poly.entity_id
_entity_poly.type
_entity_poly.pdbx_seq_one_letter_code
_entity_poly.pdbx_strand_id
1 'polypeptide(L)'
;MKSELRKQVLQGMKAISQEQKQFIDQTLTERLLHHPFYQEAKVIATYLSFSHEFQTRELIEQALKDGKKVLIPKTYPKGRMDFVVYDPQQLVKTAFALLEPQGDLEVVDVSQIDLIHVPGLAFTTDGYRIGYGGGYYDRYLEHFSGHTLSTVHPCQIQDFIPENHDIPVQEVLIDEGNL
;
A
#
# COMPACT_ATOMS: atom_id res chain seq x y z
N MET A 1 19.46 -6.38 -11.33
CA MET A 1 18.59 -5.46 -12.03
C MET A 1 17.47 -4.93 -11.15
N LYS A 2 16.62 -5.79 -10.60
CA LYS A 2 15.56 -5.29 -9.69
C LYS A 2 16.11 -4.65 -8.42
N SER A 3 17.20 -5.17 -7.85
CA SER A 3 17.80 -4.59 -6.65
C SER A 3 18.35 -3.20 -6.89
N GLU A 4 18.91 -2.96 -8.06
CA GLU A 4 19.42 -1.64 -8.47
C GLU A 4 18.25 -0.65 -8.61
N LEU A 5 17.18 -1.06 -9.27
CA LEU A 5 16.00 -0.23 -9.45
C LEU A 5 15.35 0.11 -8.12
N ARG A 6 15.23 -0.87 -7.21
CA ARG A 6 14.74 -0.63 -5.85
C ARG A 6 15.54 0.44 -5.15
N LYS A 7 16.86 0.36 -5.25
CA LYS A 7 17.76 1.32 -4.61
C LYS A 7 17.58 2.73 -5.16
N GLN A 8 17.51 2.85 -6.48
CA GLN A 8 17.33 4.16 -7.14
C GLN A 8 15.99 4.79 -6.76
N VAL A 9 14.91 4.04 -6.79
CA VAL A 9 13.59 4.54 -6.48
C VAL A 9 13.50 4.94 -5.01
N LEU A 10 14.06 4.12 -4.12
CA LEU A 10 14.08 4.41 -2.70
C LEU A 10 14.82 5.71 -2.40
N GLN A 11 15.97 5.93 -3.06
CA GLN A 11 16.71 7.17 -2.94
C GLN A 11 15.88 8.37 -3.42
N GLY A 12 15.18 8.21 -4.54
CA GLY A 12 14.31 9.25 -5.08
C GLY A 12 13.18 9.60 -4.13
N MET A 13 12.54 8.59 -3.52
CA MET A 13 11.47 8.81 -2.55
C MET A 13 11.98 9.55 -1.31
N LYS A 14 13.16 9.17 -0.82
CA LYS A 14 13.76 9.82 0.36
C LYS A 14 14.26 11.23 0.07
N ALA A 15 14.51 11.55 -1.20
CA ALA A 15 15.00 12.86 -1.60
C ALA A 15 13.88 13.90 -1.74
N ILE A 16 12.61 13.49 -1.78
CA ILE A 16 11.48 14.41 -1.84
C ILE A 16 11.45 15.23 -0.53
N SER A 17 11.31 16.56 -0.65
CA SER A 17 11.21 17.39 0.54
C SER A 17 9.96 17.04 1.34
N GLN A 18 10.01 17.23 2.65
CA GLN A 18 8.88 16.94 3.52
C GLN A 18 7.64 17.73 3.12
N GLU A 19 7.82 18.99 2.76
CA GLU A 19 6.73 19.87 2.32
C GLU A 19 6.10 19.37 1.02
N GLN A 20 6.93 19.00 0.05
CA GLN A 20 6.45 18.48 -1.23
C GLN A 20 5.74 17.14 -1.06
N LYS A 21 6.31 16.26 -0.24
CA LYS A 21 5.70 14.96 0.05
C LYS A 21 4.33 15.14 0.71
N GLN A 22 4.21 16.04 1.64
CA GLN A 22 2.95 16.32 2.33
C GLN A 22 1.87 16.77 1.34
N PHE A 23 2.22 17.63 0.40
CA PHE A 23 1.30 18.09 -0.63
C PHE A 23 0.86 16.93 -1.55
N ILE A 24 1.82 16.12 -2.01
CA ILE A 24 1.53 14.97 -2.87
C ILE A 24 0.63 13.97 -2.14
N ASP A 25 0.97 13.63 -0.91
CA ASP A 25 0.22 12.66 -0.13
C ASP A 25 -1.22 13.14 0.15
N GLN A 26 -1.39 14.42 0.41
CA GLN A 26 -2.71 14.99 0.63
C GLN A 26 -3.56 14.91 -0.63
N THR A 27 -2.98 15.26 -1.78
CA THR A 27 -3.66 15.19 -3.08
C THR A 27 -4.08 13.74 -3.40
N LEU A 28 -3.16 12.79 -3.20
CA LEU A 28 -3.44 11.39 -3.45
C LEU A 28 -4.49 10.83 -2.49
N THR A 29 -4.46 11.24 -1.23
CA THR A 29 -5.47 10.83 -0.24
C THR A 29 -6.86 11.28 -0.69
N GLU A 30 -6.99 12.53 -1.12
CA GLU A 30 -8.27 13.05 -1.62
C GLU A 30 -8.76 12.28 -2.85
N ARG A 31 -7.86 11.98 -3.79
CA ARG A 31 -8.21 11.22 -4.98
C ARG A 31 -8.67 9.80 -4.63
N LEU A 32 -7.98 9.16 -3.68
CA LEU A 32 -8.36 7.82 -3.23
C LEU A 32 -9.74 7.84 -2.56
N LEU A 33 -9.98 8.79 -1.69
CA LEU A 33 -11.25 8.91 -0.97
C LEU A 33 -12.44 9.16 -1.92
N HIS A 34 -12.21 9.79 -3.05
CA HIS A 34 -13.25 10.02 -4.06
C HIS A 34 -13.33 8.92 -5.12
N HIS A 35 -12.42 7.96 -5.09
CA HIS A 35 -12.42 6.87 -6.06
C HIS A 35 -13.59 5.91 -5.81
N PRO A 36 -14.27 5.42 -6.88
CA PRO A 36 -15.38 4.48 -6.72
C PRO A 36 -15.02 3.24 -5.91
N PHE A 37 -13.80 2.70 -6.07
CA PHE A 37 -13.37 1.54 -5.31
C PHE A 37 -13.41 1.80 -3.81
N TYR A 38 -13.00 2.98 -3.38
CA TYR A 38 -13.07 3.35 -1.97
C TYR A 38 -14.52 3.56 -1.54
N GLN A 39 -15.27 4.32 -2.32
CA GLN A 39 -16.64 4.68 -1.97
C GLN A 39 -17.54 3.46 -1.75
N GLU A 40 -17.38 2.45 -2.57
CA GLU A 40 -18.20 1.23 -2.52
C GLU A 40 -17.70 0.22 -1.50
N ALA A 41 -16.43 0.28 -1.10
CA ALA A 41 -15.84 -0.71 -0.22
C ALA A 41 -16.35 -0.56 1.22
N LYS A 42 -16.64 -1.69 1.84
CA LYS A 42 -16.96 -1.75 3.27
C LYS A 42 -15.77 -2.22 4.09
N VAL A 43 -14.94 -3.09 3.51
CA VAL A 43 -13.74 -3.66 4.13
C VAL A 43 -12.53 -3.29 3.27
N ILE A 44 -11.62 -2.52 3.86
CA ILE A 44 -10.45 -1.98 3.17
C ILE A 44 -9.19 -2.46 3.88
N ALA A 45 -8.26 -3.01 3.09
CA ALA A 45 -6.93 -3.35 3.58
C ALA A 45 -5.94 -2.30 3.09
N THR A 46 -5.12 -1.80 4.00
CA THR A 46 -4.04 -0.86 3.70
C THR A 46 -2.81 -1.24 4.50
N TYR A 47 -1.82 -0.41 4.53
CA TYR A 47 -0.56 -0.69 5.22
C TYR A 47 -0.18 0.46 6.12
N LEU A 48 0.67 0.17 7.11
CA LEU A 48 1.27 1.19 7.95
C LEU A 48 2.54 1.68 7.25
N SER A 49 2.50 2.89 6.76
CA SER A 49 3.55 3.40 5.87
C SER A 49 4.85 3.74 6.59
N PHE A 50 5.98 3.47 5.93
CA PHE A 50 7.27 4.05 6.31
C PHE A 50 7.26 5.55 6.00
N SER A 51 8.22 6.27 6.58
CA SER A 51 8.30 7.74 6.41
C SER A 51 8.52 8.19 4.96
N HIS A 52 9.13 7.35 4.13
CA HIS A 52 9.38 7.66 2.71
C HIS A 52 8.20 7.31 1.82
N GLU A 53 7.24 6.53 2.31
CA GLU A 53 6.09 6.09 1.53
C GLU A 53 4.94 7.09 1.60
N PHE A 54 3.95 6.91 0.71
CA PHE A 54 2.66 7.59 0.85
C PHE A 54 2.14 7.43 2.27
N GLN A 55 1.77 8.53 2.92
CA GLN A 55 1.30 8.52 4.31
C GLN A 55 -0.12 7.98 4.39
N THR A 56 -0.28 6.81 5.02
CA THR A 56 -1.57 6.11 5.11
C THR A 56 -2.42 6.54 6.31
N ARG A 57 -1.87 7.29 7.26
CA ARG A 57 -2.57 7.60 8.51
C ARG A 57 -3.89 8.34 8.28
N GLU A 58 -3.92 9.35 7.42
CA GLU A 58 -5.16 10.09 7.12
C GLU A 58 -6.20 9.20 6.46
N LEU A 59 -5.78 8.32 5.56
CA LEU A 59 -6.67 7.36 4.94
C LEU A 59 -7.31 6.45 5.99
N ILE A 60 -6.51 5.92 6.90
CA ILE A 60 -7.01 5.03 7.96
C ILE A 60 -8.01 5.77 8.84
N GLU A 61 -7.66 6.96 9.29
CA GLU A 61 -8.54 7.76 10.14
C GLU A 61 -9.86 8.08 9.45
N GLN A 62 -9.81 8.48 8.18
CA GLN A 62 -11.02 8.81 7.43
C GLN A 62 -11.87 7.58 7.16
N ALA A 63 -11.25 6.46 6.83
CA ALA A 63 -11.99 5.21 6.60
C ALA A 63 -12.74 4.76 7.86
N LEU A 64 -12.12 4.90 9.03
CA LEU A 64 -12.78 4.60 10.29
C LEU A 64 -13.95 5.54 10.54
N LYS A 65 -13.80 6.83 10.24
CA LYS A 65 -14.90 7.80 10.36
C LYS A 65 -16.04 7.49 9.41
N ASP A 66 -15.72 6.97 8.23
CA ASP A 66 -16.72 6.59 7.23
C ASP A 66 -17.41 5.27 7.57
N GLY A 67 -17.08 4.66 8.71
CA GLY A 67 -17.69 3.42 9.17
C GLY A 67 -17.18 2.18 8.48
N LYS A 68 -16.03 2.25 7.82
CA LYS A 68 -15.45 1.11 7.13
C LYS A 68 -14.60 0.27 8.08
N LYS A 69 -14.49 -1.02 7.78
CA LYS A 69 -13.60 -1.92 8.49
C LYS A 69 -12.20 -1.80 7.86
N VAL A 70 -11.22 -1.42 8.65
CA VAL A 70 -9.84 -1.19 8.18
C VAL A 70 -8.96 -2.33 8.62
N LEU A 71 -8.21 -2.90 7.66
CA LEU A 71 -7.29 -4.01 7.89
C LEU A 71 -5.87 -3.57 7.59
N ILE A 72 -4.92 -4.18 8.30
CA ILE A 72 -3.49 -3.98 8.06
C ILE A 72 -2.81 -5.33 7.94
N PRO A 73 -1.64 -5.40 7.27
CA PRO A 73 -0.98 -6.67 7.06
C PRO A 73 -0.26 -7.16 8.31
N LYS A 74 -0.32 -8.48 8.52
CA LYS A 74 0.53 -9.18 9.47
C LYS A 74 1.34 -10.19 8.66
N THR A 75 2.66 -10.07 8.71
CA THR A 75 3.56 -10.89 7.92
C THR A 75 4.15 -12.04 8.74
N TYR A 76 4.43 -13.14 8.05
CA TYR A 76 5.00 -14.34 8.62
C TYR A 76 6.19 -14.79 7.75
N PRO A 77 7.01 -15.71 8.23
CA PRO A 77 8.11 -16.26 7.40
C PRO A 77 7.61 -16.85 6.09
N LYS A 78 8.49 -16.91 5.10
CA LYS A 78 8.27 -17.53 3.78
C LYS A 78 7.23 -16.81 2.92
N GLY A 79 7.07 -15.50 3.12
CA GLY A 79 6.21 -14.69 2.28
C GLY A 79 4.72 -14.82 2.57
N ARG A 80 4.35 -15.45 3.68
CA ARG A 80 2.96 -15.58 4.10
C ARG A 80 2.47 -14.29 4.75
N MET A 81 1.23 -13.90 4.47
CA MET A 81 0.65 -12.67 5.02
C MET A 81 -0.84 -12.85 5.25
N ASP A 82 -1.32 -12.33 6.36
CA ASP A 82 -2.75 -12.16 6.64
C ASP A 82 -3.06 -10.67 6.74
N PHE A 83 -4.32 -10.32 6.55
CA PHE A 83 -4.83 -9.01 6.92
C PHE A 83 -5.66 -9.14 8.18
N VAL A 84 -5.38 -8.27 9.14
CA VAL A 84 -6.01 -8.28 10.46
C VAL A 84 -6.69 -6.93 10.72
N VAL A 85 -7.69 -6.93 11.59
CA VAL A 85 -8.40 -5.69 11.94
C VAL A 85 -7.45 -4.71 12.60
N TYR A 86 -7.44 -3.48 12.12
CA TYR A 86 -6.62 -2.42 12.67
C TYR A 86 -7.06 -2.07 14.10
N ASP A 87 -6.13 -2.14 15.02
CA ASP A 87 -6.33 -1.68 16.40
C ASP A 87 -5.06 -0.98 16.85
N PRO A 88 -5.09 0.35 17.01
CA PRO A 88 -3.89 1.10 17.37
C PRO A 88 -3.31 0.72 18.73
N GLN A 89 -4.12 0.14 19.62
CA GLN A 89 -3.64 -0.30 20.93
C GLN A 89 -2.84 -1.60 20.89
N GLN A 90 -2.93 -2.33 19.77
CA GLN A 90 -2.24 -3.62 19.60
C GLN A 90 -1.09 -3.54 18.60
N LEU A 91 -0.51 -2.34 18.43
CA LEU A 91 0.65 -2.16 17.57
C LEU A 91 1.92 -2.14 18.41
N VAL A 92 2.95 -2.81 17.92
CA VAL A 92 4.26 -2.85 18.56
C VAL A 92 5.30 -2.29 17.60
N LYS A 93 6.15 -1.42 18.12
CA LYS A 93 7.25 -0.84 17.36
C LYS A 93 8.40 -1.86 17.30
N THR A 94 8.76 -2.29 16.09
CA THR A 94 9.87 -3.22 15.91
C THR A 94 11.21 -2.51 15.99
N ALA A 95 12.31 -3.30 15.93
CA ALA A 95 13.68 -2.77 15.93
C ALA A 95 13.95 -1.85 14.73
N PHE A 96 13.13 -1.92 13.67
CA PHE A 96 13.26 -1.07 12.49
C PHE A 96 12.33 0.15 12.53
N ALA A 97 11.80 0.49 13.70
CA ALA A 97 10.85 1.59 13.89
C ALA A 97 9.54 1.41 13.11
N LEU A 98 9.22 0.19 12.71
CA LEU A 98 7.99 -0.15 12.03
C LEU A 98 6.94 -0.57 13.05
N LEU A 99 5.71 -0.07 12.89
CA LEU A 99 4.60 -0.53 13.71
C LEU A 99 4.05 -1.83 13.13
N GLU A 100 3.89 -2.83 13.98
CA GLU A 100 3.33 -4.13 13.57
C GLU A 100 2.20 -4.54 14.51
N PRO A 101 1.17 -5.23 13.97
CA PRO A 101 0.10 -5.74 14.81
C PRO A 101 0.59 -6.89 15.68
N GLN A 102 0.12 -6.93 16.93
CA GLN A 102 0.44 -7.98 17.89
C GLN A 102 -0.79 -8.45 18.62
N GLY A 103 -0.69 -9.65 19.19
CA GLY A 103 -1.76 -10.25 19.98
C GLY A 103 -2.77 -11.01 19.12
N ASP A 104 -3.90 -11.30 19.72
CA ASP A 104 -4.98 -12.04 19.06
C ASP A 104 -5.86 -11.10 18.25
N LEU A 105 -5.38 -10.71 17.09
CA LEU A 105 -6.12 -9.85 16.18
C LEU A 105 -7.01 -10.68 15.27
N GLU A 106 -8.18 -10.12 14.95
CA GLU A 106 -9.10 -10.79 14.05
C GLU A 106 -8.53 -10.83 12.65
N VAL A 107 -8.29 -12.06 12.15
CA VAL A 107 -7.87 -12.27 10.76
C VAL A 107 -9.13 -12.26 9.89
N VAL A 108 -9.11 -11.45 8.82
CA VAL A 108 -10.23 -11.37 7.90
C VAL A 108 -9.90 -12.15 6.65
N ASP A 109 -10.80 -13.03 6.24
CA ASP A 109 -10.61 -13.87 5.06
C ASP A 109 -10.52 -13.03 3.79
N VAL A 110 -9.70 -13.47 2.85
CA VAL A 110 -9.47 -12.77 1.57
C VAL A 110 -10.76 -12.51 0.80
N SER A 111 -11.74 -13.41 0.92
CA SER A 111 -13.04 -13.26 0.24
C SER A 111 -13.89 -12.12 0.79
N GLN A 112 -13.59 -11.62 1.96
CA GLN A 112 -14.36 -10.56 2.62
C GLN A 112 -13.76 -9.17 2.42
N ILE A 113 -12.61 -9.07 1.78
CA ILE A 113 -11.94 -7.79 1.55
C ILE A 113 -12.43 -7.20 0.22
N ASP A 114 -12.89 -5.95 0.24
CA ASP A 114 -13.42 -5.28 -0.95
C ASP A 114 -12.36 -4.53 -1.73
N LEU A 115 -11.40 -3.93 -1.02
CA LEU A 115 -10.35 -3.12 -1.63
C LEU A 115 -9.05 -3.35 -0.90
N ILE A 116 -7.98 -3.60 -1.65
CA ILE A 116 -6.62 -3.60 -1.11
C ILE A 116 -5.86 -2.41 -1.68
N HIS A 117 -5.38 -1.55 -0.81
CA HIS A 117 -4.46 -0.46 -1.12
C HIS A 117 -3.04 -1.04 -1.03
N VAL A 118 -2.39 -1.21 -2.18
CA VAL A 118 -1.18 -2.01 -2.31
C VAL A 118 0.07 -1.14 -2.31
N PRO A 119 1.03 -1.39 -1.42
CA PRO A 119 2.32 -0.66 -1.42
C PRO A 119 3.27 -1.20 -2.47
N GLY A 120 4.34 -0.47 -2.73
CA GLY A 120 5.41 -0.91 -3.61
C GLY A 120 6.47 0.17 -3.76
N LEU A 121 7.58 -0.19 -4.37
CA LEU A 121 8.66 0.75 -4.67
C LEU A 121 8.56 1.32 -6.09
N ALA A 122 8.46 0.47 -7.10
CA ALA A 122 8.39 0.90 -8.48
C ALA A 122 7.12 0.36 -9.13
N PHE A 123 6.52 1.16 -10.02
CA PHE A 123 5.28 0.81 -10.70
C PHE A 123 5.39 1.15 -12.18
N THR A 124 4.84 0.27 -13.04
CA THR A 124 4.57 0.65 -14.42
C THR A 124 3.22 1.37 -14.49
N THR A 125 2.98 2.08 -15.58
CA THR A 125 1.66 2.72 -15.80
C THR A 125 0.54 1.69 -15.93
N ASP A 126 0.87 0.44 -16.25
CA ASP A 126 -0.09 -0.66 -16.35
C ASP A 126 -0.40 -1.32 -15.01
N GLY A 127 0.21 -0.87 -13.92
CA GLY A 127 -0.08 -1.37 -12.59
C GLY A 127 0.85 -2.47 -12.09
N TYR A 128 1.80 -2.93 -12.87
CA TYR A 128 2.81 -3.86 -12.38
C TYR A 128 3.73 -3.19 -11.39
N ARG A 129 4.21 -3.92 -10.40
CA ARG A 129 4.97 -3.34 -9.32
C ARG A 129 6.17 -4.18 -8.90
N ILE A 130 7.18 -3.48 -8.38
CA ILE A 130 8.30 -4.07 -7.68
C ILE A 130 8.16 -3.66 -6.22
N GLY A 131 8.05 -4.66 -5.35
CA GLY A 131 7.99 -4.44 -3.91
C GLY A 131 9.36 -4.50 -3.27
N TYR A 132 9.38 -4.79 -1.97
CA TYR A 132 10.60 -4.82 -1.17
C TYR A 132 11.35 -6.16 -1.25
N GLY A 133 10.83 -7.13 -2.01
CA GLY A 133 11.51 -8.40 -2.27
C GLY A 133 10.94 -9.63 -1.57
N GLY A 134 9.98 -9.44 -0.64
CA GLY A 134 9.41 -10.57 0.12
C GLY A 134 8.32 -11.37 -0.60
N GLY A 135 7.75 -10.81 -1.66
CA GLY A 135 6.70 -11.48 -2.43
C GLY A 135 5.36 -11.61 -1.74
N TYR A 136 5.14 -10.88 -0.66
CA TYR A 136 3.93 -11.00 0.17
C TYR A 136 2.66 -10.66 -0.60
N TYR A 137 2.67 -9.53 -1.31
CA TYR A 137 1.49 -9.06 -2.02
C TYR A 137 1.19 -9.87 -3.28
N ASP A 138 2.23 -10.26 -4.03
CA ASP A 138 2.02 -11.09 -5.22
C ASP A 138 1.38 -12.43 -4.86
N ARG A 139 1.82 -13.05 -3.76
CA ARG A 139 1.21 -14.29 -3.27
C ARG A 139 -0.22 -14.09 -2.79
N TYR A 140 -0.44 -13.03 -2.01
CA TYR A 140 -1.77 -12.76 -1.48
C TYR A 140 -2.77 -12.45 -2.59
N LEU A 141 -2.37 -11.64 -3.56
CA LEU A 141 -3.25 -11.20 -4.65
C LEU A 141 -3.65 -12.33 -5.59
N GLU A 142 -2.92 -13.43 -5.63
CA GLU A 142 -3.31 -14.61 -6.42
C GLU A 142 -4.72 -15.11 -6.09
N HIS A 143 -5.14 -14.94 -4.84
CA HIS A 143 -6.42 -15.45 -4.34
C HIS A 143 -7.43 -14.34 -4.08
N PHE A 144 -7.11 -13.12 -4.45
CA PHE A 144 -7.96 -11.97 -4.22
C PHE A 144 -8.77 -11.62 -5.46
N SER A 145 -10.10 -11.47 -5.30
CA SER A 145 -11.00 -11.15 -6.42
C SER A 145 -11.62 -9.76 -6.31
N GLY A 146 -11.28 -8.99 -5.29
CA GLY A 146 -11.77 -7.62 -5.12
C GLY A 146 -10.97 -6.60 -5.92
N HIS A 147 -11.09 -5.35 -5.52
CA HIS A 147 -10.40 -4.24 -6.20
C HIS A 147 -9.05 -3.94 -5.59
N THR A 148 -8.11 -3.51 -6.43
CA THR A 148 -6.77 -3.08 -6.00
C THR A 148 -6.46 -1.71 -6.56
N LEU A 149 -5.80 -0.89 -5.75
CA LEU A 149 -5.22 0.37 -6.20
C LEU A 149 -3.95 0.69 -5.42
N SER A 150 -3.14 1.53 -6.00
CA SER A 150 -1.92 2.03 -5.35
C SER A 150 -1.84 3.54 -5.52
N THR A 151 -1.22 4.20 -4.54
CA THR A 151 -0.90 5.62 -4.58
C THR A 151 0.60 5.74 -4.72
N VAL A 152 1.06 6.46 -5.73
CA VAL A 152 2.48 6.48 -6.05
C VAL A 152 2.99 7.92 -6.20
N HIS A 153 4.21 8.14 -5.76
CA HIS A 153 4.93 9.37 -6.02
C HIS A 153 5.48 9.32 -7.46
N PRO A 154 5.64 10.48 -8.13
CA PRO A 154 6.09 10.47 -9.54
C PRO A 154 7.38 9.69 -9.78
N CYS A 155 8.33 9.72 -8.84
CA CYS A 155 9.59 9.00 -8.99
C CYS A 155 9.44 7.48 -8.95
N GLN A 156 8.31 6.96 -8.52
CA GLN A 156 8.05 5.52 -8.46
C GLN A 156 7.62 4.94 -9.81
N ILE A 157 7.23 5.78 -10.77
CA ILE A 157 6.85 5.31 -12.10
C ILE A 157 8.13 4.99 -12.88
N GLN A 158 8.28 3.73 -13.27
CA GLN A 158 9.47 3.20 -13.93
C GLN A 158 9.07 2.21 -15.01
N ASP A 159 9.97 2.02 -15.98
CA ASP A 159 9.81 0.99 -16.99
C ASP A 159 10.59 -0.25 -16.54
N PHE A 160 9.91 -1.37 -16.46
CA PHE A 160 10.55 -2.67 -16.21
C PHE A 160 9.68 -3.77 -16.79
N ILE A 161 10.27 -4.95 -16.97
CA ILE A 161 9.55 -6.10 -17.50
C ILE A 161 9.02 -6.92 -16.33
N PRO A 162 7.69 -7.08 -16.21
CA PRO A 162 7.12 -7.90 -15.14
C PRO A 162 7.42 -9.38 -15.37
N GLU A 163 7.42 -10.15 -14.28
CA GLU A 163 7.55 -11.60 -14.33
C GLU A 163 6.16 -12.24 -14.47
N ASN A 164 6.12 -13.50 -14.89
CA ASN A 164 4.86 -14.20 -15.17
C ASN A 164 3.94 -14.32 -13.96
N HIS A 165 4.49 -14.33 -12.75
CA HIS A 165 3.72 -14.45 -11.52
C HIS A 165 3.30 -13.09 -10.95
N ASP A 166 3.74 -11.99 -11.54
CA ASP A 166 3.41 -10.65 -11.05
C ASP A 166 1.95 -10.33 -11.36
N ILE A 167 1.26 -9.77 -10.38
CA ILE A 167 -0.15 -9.40 -10.49
C ILE A 167 -0.25 -7.88 -10.45
N PRO A 168 -0.74 -7.24 -11.53
CA PRO A 168 -0.86 -5.78 -11.53
C PRO A 168 -2.01 -5.30 -10.65
N VAL A 169 -1.86 -4.09 -10.09
CA VAL A 169 -2.99 -3.42 -9.47
C VAL A 169 -3.88 -2.83 -10.56
N GLN A 170 -5.16 -2.71 -10.26
CA GLN A 170 -6.15 -2.25 -11.23
C GLN A 170 -6.05 -0.75 -11.51
N GLU A 171 -5.69 0.03 -10.49
CA GLU A 171 -5.58 1.48 -10.61
C GLU A 171 -4.30 1.98 -9.95
N VAL A 172 -3.59 2.86 -10.65
CA VAL A 172 -2.41 3.55 -10.10
C VAL A 172 -2.75 5.03 -10.02
N LEU A 173 -2.87 5.55 -8.81
CA LEU A 173 -3.13 6.96 -8.59
C LEU A 173 -1.80 7.70 -8.48
N ILE A 174 -1.58 8.62 -9.40
CA ILE A 174 -0.35 9.39 -9.48
C ILE A 174 -0.70 10.86 -9.29
N ASP A 175 0.07 11.55 -8.45
CA ASP A 175 0.02 13.00 -8.46
C ASP A 175 0.97 13.47 -9.57
N GLU A 176 0.39 13.92 -10.67
CA GLU A 176 1.17 14.44 -11.80
C GLU A 176 1.73 15.83 -11.50
N GLY A 177 1.47 16.34 -10.30
CA GLY A 177 1.99 17.62 -9.86
C GLY A 177 1.35 18.78 -10.59
N ASN A 178 2.07 19.88 -10.57
CA ASN A 178 1.67 21.10 -11.28
C ASN A 178 2.20 21.06 -12.71
N LEU A 179 1.82 20.05 -13.44
CA LEU A 179 2.15 20.02 -14.86
C LEU A 179 1.37 21.05 -15.62
#